data_f81dd9beb72e5395669b49442314bc32
#
_entry.id   f81dd9beb72e5395669b49442314bc32
#
_cell.length_a   1.000
_cell.length_b   1.000
_cell.length_c   1.000
_cell.angle_alpha   90.00
_cell.angle_beta   90.00
_cell.angle_gamma   90.00
#
_symmetry.space_group_name_H-M   'P 1'
#
loop_
_entity.id
_entity.type
_entity.pdbx_description
1 polymer ?
#
loop_
_entity_poly.entity_id
_entity_poly.type
_entity_poly.pdbx_seq_one_letter_code
_entity_poly.pdbx_strand_id
1 'polypeptide(L)'
;MQEIRNIALIAHVDHGKTTLVDRMIYQANLVRQPENLGQLILDNNDIERERGITILAKNVSVTYKGVKINIIDTPGHSDFGGEVERVLNMADGVLLLVDAFEGCMPQTRFVLQKALELGKRPIVVVNKVDKPNCRPDEVQEEVFDLMCSLNATDEQLDFKTIFGSAKQGWMSDDWKNPTSDITPLLDAILAEIPAPKIVEGTPQLQVTSLEYSPYVGRIAVGKLTRGELKTGQQVSLCKRYDVVEKHKIKQLMVFDGLGKANVDTVQCGDICAVVGIDGFEIGDTIADSENPEALPPISIDEPTMSMLFTINNSPFFGKDGKFVTSRHIKDRLDKELEKNLALKVKPGLNADSFVVYGRGVLHLSVLIEEMRREGFELQVGQPKVLDKTINGQRCEPIEDLSIEVPEQFVGAAIELATRRKGALLHMEPRGDRTLLNFDIPTRGLMGLRSNLLTASQGEAIMAHRFKEYQPYKGEIENRTNGSLVSLETGTAIAYSMNKLLDRGKFFIDPGEDIYCGEVVGEHTRERDLNINICKTKKLTNVRAAGSDDKVVLPPPVKMSLEEMLEYIREDELVEVTPHHLRMRKILLDPMDRKRSGNSGDDE
;
A
#
# COMPACT_ATOMS: atom_id res chain seq x y z
N MET A 1 18.09 17.93 30.14
CA MET A 1 17.54 17.58 28.81
C MET A 1 17.13 16.13 28.87
N GLN A 2 15.92 15.77 28.44
CA GLN A 2 15.51 14.36 28.36
C GLN A 2 16.28 13.70 27.22
N GLU A 3 16.91 12.56 27.47
CA GLU A 3 17.52 11.79 26.38
C GLU A 3 16.46 11.20 25.45
N ILE A 4 16.76 11.18 24.16
CA ILE A 4 15.82 10.73 23.11
C ILE A 4 16.49 9.69 22.23
N ARG A 5 15.70 8.73 21.73
CA ARG A 5 16.06 7.81 20.64
C ARG A 5 14.92 7.80 19.62
N ASN A 6 15.23 8.02 18.35
CA ASN A 6 14.26 7.97 17.26
C ASN A 6 14.52 6.72 16.43
N ILE A 7 13.59 5.78 16.43
CA ILE A 7 13.71 4.52 15.72
C ILE A 7 12.61 4.35 14.69
N ALA A 8 12.96 3.87 13.49
CA ALA A 8 12.00 3.43 12.50
C ALA A 8 11.90 1.90 12.51
N LEU A 9 10.70 1.38 12.45
CA LEU A 9 10.43 -0.04 12.48
C LEU A 9 10.21 -0.58 11.06
N ILE A 10 11.11 -1.43 10.60
CA ILE A 10 11.10 -2.05 9.28
C ILE A 10 10.71 -3.53 9.41
N ALA A 11 9.69 -3.97 8.70
CA ALA A 11 9.29 -5.37 8.68
C ALA A 11 8.56 -5.71 7.38
N HIS A 12 8.59 -6.99 7.00
CA HIS A 12 7.65 -7.51 6.03
C HIS A 12 6.24 -7.62 6.64
N VAL A 13 5.23 -7.70 5.78
CA VAL A 13 3.85 -7.98 6.18
C VAL A 13 3.83 -9.27 7.01
N ASP A 14 3.04 -9.31 8.06
CA ASP A 14 2.90 -10.45 8.98
C ASP A 14 4.14 -10.86 9.80
N HIS A 15 5.29 -10.19 9.69
CA HIS A 15 6.45 -10.48 10.56
C HIS A 15 6.24 -10.08 12.03
N GLY A 16 5.12 -9.43 12.35
CA GLY A 16 4.70 -9.13 13.72
C GLY A 16 5.07 -7.73 14.20
N LYS A 17 5.20 -6.77 13.28
CA LYS A 17 5.55 -5.37 13.53
C LYS A 17 4.62 -4.72 14.55
N THR A 18 3.33 -4.71 14.29
CA THR A 18 2.31 -4.11 15.18
C THR A 18 2.28 -4.80 16.53
N THR A 19 2.40 -6.13 16.56
CA THR A 19 2.46 -6.90 17.80
C THR A 19 3.67 -6.52 18.67
N LEU A 20 4.82 -6.26 18.05
CA LEU A 20 6.02 -5.83 18.78
C LEU A 20 5.83 -4.44 19.39
N VAL A 21 5.30 -3.49 18.61
CA VAL A 21 5.04 -2.13 19.11
C VAL A 21 4.01 -2.14 20.24
N ASP A 22 2.94 -2.92 20.12
CA ASP A 22 1.95 -3.08 21.19
C ASP A 22 2.61 -3.61 22.49
N ARG A 23 3.56 -4.54 22.38
CA ARG A 23 4.33 -5.03 23.53
C ARG A 23 5.25 -3.97 24.13
N MET A 24 5.91 -3.16 23.30
CA MET A 24 6.75 -2.05 23.80
C MET A 24 5.90 -1.02 24.55
N ILE A 25 4.74 -0.66 24.05
CA ILE A 25 3.77 0.24 24.70
C ILE A 25 3.28 -0.35 26.02
N TYR A 26 2.95 -1.64 26.03
CA TYR A 26 2.47 -2.34 27.23
C TYR A 26 3.54 -2.39 28.33
N GLN A 27 4.76 -2.78 28.00
CA GLN A 27 5.85 -2.86 28.98
C GLN A 27 6.25 -1.50 29.55
N ALA A 28 6.09 -0.42 28.78
CA ALA A 28 6.28 0.95 29.27
C ALA A 28 5.15 1.43 30.22
N ASN A 29 4.21 0.56 30.61
CA ASN A 29 3.05 0.85 31.48
C ASN A 29 2.09 1.93 30.95
N LEU A 30 2.05 2.17 29.64
CA LEU A 30 1.15 3.14 29.03
C LEU A 30 -0.30 2.61 28.90
N VAL A 31 -0.50 1.29 28.93
CA VAL A 31 -1.81 0.61 28.89
C VAL A 31 -1.93 -0.32 30.10
N ARG A 32 -2.96 -0.13 30.91
CA ARG A 32 -3.13 -0.82 32.21
C ARG A 32 -3.80 -2.20 32.18
N GLN A 33 -4.34 -2.66 31.04
CA GLN A 33 -5.10 -3.92 31.00
C GLN A 33 -4.65 -4.86 29.88
N PRO A 34 -4.22 -6.11 30.23
CA PRO A 34 -3.82 -7.13 29.28
C PRO A 34 -4.96 -7.69 28.42
N GLU A 35 -6.22 -7.48 28.81
CA GLU A 35 -7.39 -8.08 28.15
C GLU A 35 -7.64 -7.57 26.72
N ASN A 36 -7.05 -6.45 26.34
CA ASN A 36 -7.15 -5.87 25.00
C ASN A 36 -5.95 -6.20 24.07
N LEU A 37 -5.07 -7.11 24.47
CA LEU A 37 -3.89 -7.53 23.69
C LEU A 37 -4.22 -8.27 22.37
N GLY A 38 -5.48 -8.44 22.03
CA GLY A 38 -5.92 -8.98 20.74
C GLY A 38 -6.45 -7.93 19.76
N GLN A 39 -6.58 -6.68 20.19
CA GLN A 39 -6.91 -5.56 19.31
C GLN A 39 -5.62 -4.80 19.03
N LEU A 40 -5.11 -4.92 17.81
CA LEU A 40 -3.93 -4.20 17.32
C LEU A 40 -4.18 -2.69 17.53
N ILE A 41 -3.56 -2.14 18.59
CA ILE A 41 -3.86 -0.78 19.09
C ILE A 41 -3.46 0.28 18.05
N LEU A 42 -2.42 -0.01 17.25
CA LEU A 42 -1.93 0.89 16.22
C LEU A 42 -2.76 0.84 14.93
N ASP A 43 -3.35 -0.29 14.58
CA ASP A 43 -4.12 -0.42 13.34
C ASP A 43 -5.55 0.10 13.54
N ASN A 44 -5.70 1.42 13.61
CA ASN A 44 -7.00 2.08 13.75
C ASN A 44 -7.81 2.12 12.44
N ASN A 45 -7.21 1.81 11.29
CA ASN A 45 -7.87 1.76 10.00
C ASN A 45 -8.34 0.32 9.72
N ASP A 46 -9.63 0.14 9.46
CA ASP A 46 -10.20 -1.17 9.17
C ASP A 46 -9.56 -1.82 7.93
N ILE A 47 -9.14 -1.01 6.94
CA ILE A 47 -8.45 -1.49 5.73
C ILE A 47 -7.06 -2.05 6.08
N GLU A 48 -6.32 -1.41 6.97
CA GLU A 48 -5.01 -1.90 7.45
C GLU A 48 -5.17 -3.25 8.15
N ARG A 49 -6.20 -3.38 9.03
CA ARG A 49 -6.49 -4.64 9.73
C ARG A 49 -6.89 -5.77 8.81
N GLU A 50 -7.77 -5.51 7.84
CA GLU A 50 -8.26 -6.50 6.90
C GLU A 50 -7.16 -7.01 5.96
N ARG A 51 -6.24 -6.12 5.57
CA ARG A 51 -5.16 -6.42 4.64
C ARG A 51 -3.86 -6.84 5.31
N GLY A 52 -3.76 -6.66 6.63
CA GLY A 52 -2.54 -6.93 7.40
C GLY A 52 -1.35 -6.04 7.03
N ILE A 53 -1.58 -4.86 6.42
CA ILE A 53 -0.53 -3.94 5.97
C ILE A 53 -0.64 -2.59 6.66
N THR A 54 0.49 -1.96 6.96
CA THR A 54 0.53 -0.55 7.36
C THR A 54 0.47 0.32 6.10
N ILE A 55 -0.50 1.22 6.04
CA ILE A 55 -0.70 2.16 4.93
C ILE A 55 -0.09 3.51 5.26
N LEU A 56 -0.38 4.03 6.46
CA LEU A 56 0.10 5.32 6.94
C LEU A 56 1.12 5.14 8.07
N ALA A 57 2.22 5.86 7.99
CA ALA A 57 3.20 5.91 9.07
C ALA A 57 2.57 6.50 10.35
N LYS A 58 2.85 5.88 11.50
CA LYS A 58 2.36 6.33 12.80
C LYS A 58 3.53 6.56 13.75
N ASN A 59 3.41 7.60 14.55
CA ASN A 59 4.41 7.94 15.57
C ASN A 59 3.86 7.61 16.95
N VAL A 60 4.65 6.89 17.72
CA VAL A 60 4.35 6.53 19.12
C VAL A 60 5.60 6.83 19.94
N SER A 61 5.46 7.15 21.20
CA SER A 61 6.60 7.25 22.08
C SER A 61 6.43 6.45 23.36
N VAL A 62 7.53 5.88 23.84
CA VAL A 62 7.59 5.19 25.11
C VAL A 62 8.74 5.75 25.94
N THR A 63 8.60 5.76 27.26
CA THR A 63 9.69 6.16 28.17
C THR A 63 10.24 4.93 28.86
N TYR A 64 11.54 4.69 28.70
CA TYR A 64 12.24 3.58 29.33
C TYR A 64 13.54 4.07 29.99
N LYS A 65 13.75 3.75 31.26
CA LYS A 65 14.91 4.20 32.09
C LYS A 65 15.15 5.73 32.01
N GLY A 66 14.09 6.53 31.86
CA GLY A 66 14.18 7.99 31.76
C GLY A 66 14.48 8.52 30.35
N VAL A 67 14.76 7.65 29.38
CA VAL A 67 14.97 7.98 27.97
C VAL A 67 13.64 7.88 27.20
N LYS A 68 13.34 8.89 26.39
CA LYS A 68 12.20 8.89 25.46
C LYS A 68 12.59 8.17 24.19
N ILE A 69 11.85 7.12 23.84
CA ILE A 69 12.03 6.36 22.59
C ILE A 69 10.83 6.69 21.68
N ASN A 70 11.08 7.46 20.63
CA ASN A 70 10.10 7.68 19.57
C ASN A 70 10.18 6.51 18.59
N ILE A 71 9.05 5.84 18.38
CA ILE A 71 8.89 4.70 17.48
C ILE A 71 8.08 5.16 16.29
N ILE A 72 8.63 5.05 15.10
CA ILE A 72 7.99 5.43 13.85
C ILE A 72 7.64 4.14 13.12
N ASP A 73 6.35 3.84 13.03
CA ASP A 73 5.85 2.70 12.28
C ASP A 73 5.89 2.99 10.78
N THR A 74 6.58 2.15 9.99
CA THR A 74 6.78 2.38 8.55
C THR A 74 5.91 1.46 7.71
N PRO A 75 5.33 1.97 6.59
CA PRO A 75 4.73 1.10 5.59
C PRO A 75 5.74 0.11 5.02
N GLY A 76 5.30 -1.13 4.78
CA GLY A 76 6.18 -2.17 4.21
C GLY A 76 6.07 -2.32 2.69
N HIS A 77 5.03 -1.77 2.06
CA HIS A 77 4.76 -1.97 0.64
C HIS A 77 5.43 -0.91 -0.25
N SER A 78 5.94 -1.32 -1.41
CA SER A 78 6.64 -0.45 -2.38
C SER A 78 5.80 0.74 -2.87
N ASP A 79 4.47 0.58 -2.99
CA ASP A 79 3.56 1.66 -3.40
C ASP A 79 3.55 2.85 -2.44
N PHE A 80 4.01 2.64 -1.19
CA PHE A 80 4.16 3.66 -0.16
C PHE A 80 5.62 4.10 0.07
N GLY A 81 6.53 3.78 -0.87
CA GLY A 81 7.97 4.02 -0.75
C GLY A 81 8.36 5.47 -0.40
N GLY A 82 7.61 6.46 -0.89
CA GLY A 82 7.86 7.86 -0.52
C GLY A 82 7.54 8.20 0.94
N GLU A 83 6.65 7.46 1.58
CA GLU A 83 6.44 7.59 3.03
C GLU A 83 7.59 6.98 3.81
N VAL A 84 8.11 5.85 3.34
CA VAL A 84 9.28 5.19 3.93
C VAL A 84 10.49 6.13 3.97
N GLU A 85 10.85 6.77 2.86
CA GLU A 85 11.98 7.70 2.82
C GLU A 85 11.81 8.88 3.78
N ARG A 86 10.60 9.45 3.86
CA ARG A 86 10.29 10.55 4.76
C ARG A 86 10.42 10.16 6.24
N VAL A 87 9.90 8.98 6.58
CA VAL A 87 9.95 8.43 7.93
C VAL A 87 11.39 8.13 8.35
N LEU A 88 12.17 7.51 7.47
CA LEU A 88 13.58 7.20 7.73
C LEU A 88 14.43 8.45 7.99
N ASN A 89 14.07 9.60 7.41
CA ASN A 89 14.74 10.88 7.70
C ASN A 89 14.54 11.36 9.14
N MET A 90 13.42 10.99 9.78
CA MET A 90 13.19 11.33 11.21
C MET A 90 13.93 10.39 12.17
N ALA A 91 14.21 9.16 11.75
CA ALA A 91 14.84 8.16 12.59
C ALA A 91 16.36 8.37 12.74
N ASP A 92 16.93 7.96 13.87
CA ASP A 92 18.38 7.91 14.12
C ASP A 92 18.94 6.50 13.92
N GLY A 93 18.07 5.47 14.01
CA GLY A 93 18.38 4.10 13.70
C GLY A 93 17.13 3.31 13.32
N VAL A 94 17.30 2.04 12.96
CA VAL A 94 16.20 1.19 12.48
C VAL A 94 16.15 -0.14 13.23
N LEU A 95 14.94 -0.63 13.49
CA LEU A 95 14.69 -2.00 13.93
C LEU A 95 14.23 -2.80 12.72
N LEU A 96 15.04 -3.76 12.30
CA LEU A 96 14.71 -4.70 11.24
C LEU A 96 14.08 -5.96 11.85
N LEU A 97 12.78 -6.12 11.68
CA LEU A 97 12.04 -7.28 12.20
C LEU A 97 11.91 -8.35 11.13
N VAL A 98 12.40 -9.55 11.42
CA VAL A 98 12.39 -10.70 10.52
C VAL A 98 11.72 -11.88 11.20
N ASP A 99 10.87 -12.63 10.48
CA ASP A 99 10.28 -13.89 10.97
C ASP A 99 11.33 -15.01 10.97
N ALA A 100 11.47 -15.71 12.10
CA ALA A 100 12.44 -16.78 12.29
C ALA A 100 12.24 -18.01 11.37
N PHE A 101 11.07 -18.14 10.73
CA PHE A 101 10.76 -19.21 9.79
C PHE A 101 10.88 -18.74 8.34
N GLU A 102 10.28 -17.58 8.01
CA GLU A 102 10.23 -17.07 6.63
C GLU A 102 11.56 -16.45 6.18
N GLY A 103 12.33 -15.84 7.11
CA GLY A 103 13.59 -15.19 6.79
C GLY A 103 13.43 -13.83 6.10
N CYS A 104 14.44 -13.45 5.30
CA CYS A 104 14.49 -12.15 4.62
C CYS A 104 13.61 -12.13 3.38
N MET A 105 12.49 -11.43 3.44
CA MET A 105 11.53 -11.30 2.35
C MET A 105 11.90 -10.15 1.39
N PRO A 106 11.54 -10.23 0.09
CA PRO A 106 11.92 -9.23 -0.92
C PRO A 106 11.51 -7.78 -0.60
N GLN A 107 10.36 -7.55 0.06
CA GLN A 107 9.91 -6.21 0.44
C GLN A 107 10.83 -5.58 1.50
N THR A 108 11.37 -6.37 2.41
CA THR A 108 12.31 -5.93 3.44
C THR A 108 13.58 -5.34 2.82
N ARG A 109 14.03 -5.90 1.68
CA ARG A 109 15.23 -5.47 0.95
C ARG A 109 15.17 -3.97 0.58
N PHE A 110 14.03 -3.50 0.05
CA PHE A 110 13.87 -2.11 -0.36
C PHE A 110 14.02 -1.13 0.80
N VAL A 111 13.26 -1.37 1.88
CA VAL A 111 13.25 -0.45 3.05
C VAL A 111 14.59 -0.48 3.75
N LEU A 112 15.21 -1.66 3.86
CA LEU A 112 16.54 -1.81 4.44
C LEU A 112 17.60 -1.09 3.60
N GLN A 113 17.58 -1.23 2.27
CA GLN A 113 18.51 -0.51 1.39
C GLN A 113 18.43 1.00 1.60
N LYS A 114 17.22 1.57 1.65
CA LYS A 114 17.04 3.01 1.91
C LYS A 114 17.57 3.44 3.29
N ALA A 115 17.37 2.60 4.29
CA ALA A 115 17.90 2.87 5.63
C ALA A 115 19.44 2.87 5.64
N LEU A 116 20.07 1.91 4.96
CA LEU A 116 21.53 1.81 4.83
C LEU A 116 22.11 2.98 4.03
N GLU A 117 21.49 3.36 2.90
CA GLU A 117 21.87 4.54 2.09
C GLU A 117 21.83 5.84 2.89
N LEU A 118 20.89 5.98 3.84
CA LEU A 118 20.78 7.11 4.76
C LEU A 118 21.72 6.99 5.98
N GLY A 119 22.62 6.00 6.01
CA GLY A 119 23.59 5.79 7.08
C GLY A 119 22.96 5.40 8.41
N LYS A 120 21.76 4.80 8.42
CA LYS A 120 21.10 4.38 9.66
C LYS A 120 21.72 3.10 10.19
N ARG A 121 21.86 3.02 11.53
CA ARG A 121 22.36 1.81 12.20
C ARG A 121 21.20 0.85 12.45
N PRO A 122 21.27 -0.42 11.98
CA PRO A 122 20.23 -1.41 12.18
C PRO A 122 20.42 -2.17 13.49
N ILE A 123 19.31 -2.54 14.14
CA ILE A 123 19.20 -3.63 15.11
C ILE A 123 18.29 -4.67 14.45
N VAL A 124 18.71 -5.92 14.43
CA VAL A 124 17.95 -7.03 13.87
C VAL A 124 17.14 -7.71 14.96
N VAL A 125 15.85 -7.88 14.73
CA VAL A 125 14.95 -8.59 15.65
C VAL A 125 14.40 -9.82 14.95
N VAL A 126 14.88 -11.01 15.31
CA VAL A 126 14.40 -12.28 14.80
C VAL A 126 13.22 -12.74 15.64
N ASN A 127 12.02 -12.53 15.10
CA ASN A 127 10.74 -12.74 15.79
C ASN A 127 10.13 -14.11 15.48
N LYS A 128 9.16 -14.52 16.29
CA LYS A 128 8.41 -15.77 16.16
C LYS A 128 9.25 -17.03 16.32
N VAL A 129 10.27 -16.98 17.16
CA VAL A 129 11.09 -18.16 17.51
C VAL A 129 10.29 -19.23 18.28
N ASP A 130 9.05 -18.93 18.67
CA ASP A 130 8.08 -19.86 19.24
C ASP A 130 7.41 -20.79 18.21
N LYS A 131 7.60 -20.53 16.91
CA LYS A 131 7.07 -21.41 15.85
C LYS A 131 7.86 -22.72 15.76
N PRO A 132 7.18 -23.87 15.52
CA PRO A 132 7.87 -25.10 15.15
C PRO A 132 8.62 -24.89 13.83
N ASN A 133 9.81 -25.49 13.71
CA ASN A 133 10.69 -25.37 12.54
C ASN A 133 11.26 -23.95 12.30
N CYS A 134 11.34 -23.10 13.32
CA CYS A 134 12.08 -21.85 13.22
C CYS A 134 13.59 -22.14 13.04
N ARG A 135 14.27 -21.25 12.30
CA ARG A 135 15.71 -21.33 11.96
C ARG A 135 16.42 -20.01 12.27
N PRO A 136 16.44 -19.56 13.54
CA PRO A 136 16.89 -18.22 13.89
C PRO A 136 18.35 -17.93 13.52
N ASP A 137 19.24 -18.93 13.68
CA ASP A 137 20.67 -18.78 13.37
C ASP A 137 20.89 -18.59 11.85
N GLU A 138 20.19 -19.38 11.01
CA GLU A 138 20.23 -19.25 9.54
C GLU A 138 19.65 -17.90 9.08
N VAL A 139 18.54 -17.45 9.69
CA VAL A 139 17.92 -16.17 9.36
C VAL A 139 18.85 -14.99 9.69
N GLN A 140 19.65 -15.09 10.75
CA GLN A 140 20.68 -14.09 11.06
C GLN A 140 21.75 -14.03 9.96
N GLU A 141 22.18 -15.18 9.44
CA GLU A 141 23.13 -15.27 8.32
C GLU A 141 22.51 -14.68 7.04
N GLU A 142 21.26 -15.02 6.73
CA GLU A 142 20.53 -14.43 5.59
C GLU A 142 20.44 -12.88 5.65
N VAL A 143 20.22 -12.32 6.84
CA VAL A 143 20.21 -10.87 7.06
C VAL A 143 21.60 -10.28 6.79
N PHE A 144 22.65 -10.94 7.28
CA PHE A 144 24.02 -10.50 7.05
C PHE A 144 24.37 -10.50 5.56
N ASP A 145 24.06 -11.58 4.84
CA ASP A 145 24.28 -11.72 3.41
C ASP A 145 23.48 -10.67 2.63
N LEU A 146 22.23 -10.40 3.04
CA LEU A 146 21.41 -9.35 2.46
C LEU A 146 22.06 -7.98 2.63
N MET A 147 22.56 -7.64 3.82
CA MET A 147 23.23 -6.36 4.07
C MET A 147 24.53 -6.24 3.25
N CYS A 148 25.31 -7.31 3.14
CA CYS A 148 26.48 -7.35 2.24
C CYS A 148 26.09 -7.08 0.79
N SER A 149 25.02 -7.70 0.30
CA SER A 149 24.52 -7.49 -1.06
C SER A 149 24.00 -6.06 -1.32
N LEU A 150 23.66 -5.33 -0.26
CA LEU A 150 23.20 -3.94 -0.29
C LEU A 150 24.34 -2.93 -0.07
N ASN A 151 25.60 -3.38 -0.05
CA ASN A 151 26.79 -2.57 0.19
C ASN A 151 26.75 -1.83 1.55
N ALA A 152 26.27 -2.49 2.59
CA ALA A 152 26.34 -1.96 3.95
C ALA A 152 27.81 -1.69 4.37
N THR A 153 28.00 -0.66 5.17
CA THR A 153 29.32 -0.33 5.74
C THR A 153 29.70 -1.30 6.85
N ASP A 154 31.00 -1.40 7.18
CA ASP A 154 31.47 -2.27 8.28
C ASP A 154 30.75 -1.98 9.60
N GLU A 155 30.47 -0.69 9.89
CA GLU A 155 29.71 -0.28 11.08
C GLU A 155 28.25 -0.76 11.07
N GLN A 156 27.64 -0.88 9.88
CA GLN A 156 26.28 -1.37 9.71
C GLN A 156 26.23 -2.90 9.72
N LEU A 157 27.30 -3.57 9.30
CA LEU A 157 27.44 -5.03 9.36
C LEU A 157 27.70 -5.55 10.79
N ASP A 158 28.24 -4.70 11.69
CA ASP A 158 28.36 -4.97 13.13
C ASP A 158 27.04 -4.65 13.84
N PHE A 159 25.96 -5.30 13.42
CA PHE A 159 24.63 -5.09 13.99
C PHE A 159 24.34 -6.03 15.16
N LYS A 160 23.60 -5.53 16.13
CA LYS A 160 23.07 -6.34 17.24
C LYS A 160 21.86 -7.14 16.78
N THR A 161 21.84 -8.46 17.08
CA THR A 161 20.67 -9.31 16.90
C THR A 161 19.98 -9.59 18.23
N ILE A 162 18.67 -9.50 18.26
CA ILE A 162 17.78 -9.87 19.37
C ILE A 162 16.78 -10.90 18.86
N PHE A 163 16.58 -11.95 19.61
CA PHE A 163 15.67 -13.04 19.27
C PHE A 163 14.46 -13.04 20.21
N GLY A 164 13.30 -13.48 19.74
CA GLY A 164 12.18 -13.63 20.65
C GLY A 164 10.82 -13.88 20.00
N SER A 165 9.79 -13.75 20.81
CA SER A 165 8.40 -13.83 20.40
C SER A 165 7.62 -12.61 20.89
N ALA A 166 7.31 -11.70 19.99
CA ALA A 166 6.46 -10.55 20.29
C ALA A 166 5.08 -11.00 20.80
N LYS A 167 4.55 -12.11 20.27
CA LYS A 167 3.28 -12.69 20.71
C LYS A 167 3.33 -13.16 22.17
N GLN A 168 4.39 -13.85 22.57
CA GLN A 168 4.59 -14.32 23.94
C GLN A 168 5.12 -13.21 24.86
N GLY A 169 5.72 -12.13 24.31
CA GLY A 169 6.16 -10.93 25.03
C GLY A 169 7.52 -11.06 25.65
N TRP A 170 8.44 -11.79 25.05
CA TRP A 170 9.82 -11.89 25.51
C TRP A 170 10.83 -11.71 24.36
N MET A 171 12.01 -11.17 24.70
CA MET A 171 13.16 -10.99 23.82
C MET A 171 14.44 -11.33 24.55
N SER A 172 15.43 -11.88 23.84
CA SER A 172 16.71 -12.33 24.42
C SER A 172 17.85 -12.16 23.42
N ASP A 173 19.07 -12.09 23.90
CA ASP A 173 20.29 -12.19 23.08
C ASP A 173 20.54 -13.61 22.55
N ASP A 174 19.94 -14.62 23.18
CA ASP A 174 20.04 -16.02 22.80
C ASP A 174 18.63 -16.63 22.76
N TRP A 175 18.20 -17.09 21.58
CA TRP A 175 16.86 -17.64 21.38
C TRP A 175 16.58 -18.93 22.15
N LYS A 176 17.65 -19.65 22.58
CA LYS A 176 17.56 -20.86 23.40
C LYS A 176 17.27 -20.56 24.88
N ASN A 177 17.49 -19.32 25.28
CA ASN A 177 17.32 -18.84 26.65
C ASN A 177 16.27 -17.71 26.72
N PRO A 178 14.96 -18.03 26.68
CA PRO A 178 13.90 -17.03 26.72
C PRO A 178 13.91 -16.26 28.05
N THR A 179 13.70 -14.96 27.97
CA THR A 179 13.53 -14.07 29.13
C THR A 179 12.05 -13.96 29.53
N SER A 180 11.73 -13.17 30.55
CA SER A 180 10.36 -12.94 31.00
C SER A 180 9.65 -11.82 30.24
N ASP A 181 10.40 -10.93 29.56
CA ASP A 181 9.90 -9.70 28.97
C ASP A 181 10.77 -9.21 27.80
N ILE A 182 10.47 -8.01 27.27
CA ILE A 182 11.19 -7.41 26.14
C ILE A 182 12.32 -6.45 26.57
N THR A 183 12.70 -6.42 27.85
CA THR A 183 13.77 -5.57 28.39
C THR A 183 15.07 -5.65 27.57
N PRO A 184 15.54 -6.83 27.13
CA PRO A 184 16.76 -6.92 26.32
C PRO A 184 16.70 -6.12 25.01
N LEU A 185 15.54 -6.06 24.36
CA LEU A 185 15.36 -5.23 23.17
C LEU A 185 15.42 -3.74 23.50
N LEU A 186 14.76 -3.30 24.57
CA LEU A 186 14.78 -1.90 25.00
C LEU A 186 16.19 -1.47 25.41
N ASP A 187 16.96 -2.34 26.08
CA ASP A 187 18.34 -2.09 26.43
C ASP A 187 19.25 -2.02 25.20
N ALA A 188 19.04 -2.90 24.21
CA ALA A 188 19.75 -2.85 22.93
C ALA A 188 19.47 -1.54 22.17
N ILE A 189 18.24 -1.04 22.17
CA ILE A 189 17.90 0.26 21.56
C ILE A 189 18.68 1.39 22.22
N LEU A 190 18.78 1.41 23.55
CA LEU A 190 19.54 2.45 24.26
C LEU A 190 21.04 2.36 24.02
N ALA A 191 21.59 1.16 23.86
CA ALA A 191 23.02 0.92 23.66
C ALA A 191 23.46 1.20 22.21
N GLU A 192 22.70 0.73 21.22
CA GLU A 192 23.13 0.69 19.83
C GLU A 192 22.64 1.88 18.99
N ILE A 193 21.45 2.41 19.28
CA ILE A 193 20.93 3.54 18.52
C ILE A 193 21.51 4.84 19.07
N PRO A 194 22.17 5.66 18.24
CA PRO A 194 22.75 6.91 18.67
C PRO A 194 21.67 7.91 19.11
N ALA A 195 21.99 8.74 20.10
CA ALA A 195 21.16 9.90 20.39
C ALA A 195 21.16 10.89 19.22
N PRO A 196 20.07 11.63 18.99
CA PRO A 196 20.04 12.65 17.96
C PRO A 196 21.18 13.66 18.17
N LYS A 197 21.81 14.09 17.08
CA LYS A 197 22.83 15.14 17.13
C LYS A 197 22.18 16.45 17.53
N ILE A 198 22.61 17.02 18.66
CA ILE A 198 22.13 18.33 19.12
C ILE A 198 22.92 19.41 18.38
N VAL A 199 22.21 20.22 17.59
CA VAL A 199 22.79 21.35 16.88
C VAL A 199 22.18 22.64 17.44
N GLU A 200 23.04 23.49 18.03
CA GLU A 200 22.64 24.80 18.52
C GLU A 200 22.45 25.79 17.34
N GLY A 201 21.55 26.74 17.50
CA GLY A 201 21.29 27.78 16.49
C GLY A 201 19.82 28.12 16.35
N THR A 202 19.49 28.78 15.26
CA THR A 202 18.11 29.11 14.89
C THR A 202 17.30 27.85 14.59
N PRO A 203 16.00 27.82 14.93
CA PRO A 203 15.17 26.64 14.75
C PRO A 203 15.08 26.22 13.29
N GLN A 204 15.13 24.89 13.07
CA GLN A 204 15.01 24.30 11.75
C GLN A 204 14.32 22.94 11.85
N LEU A 205 13.09 22.85 11.34
CA LEU A 205 12.27 21.64 11.32
C LEU A 205 11.83 21.36 9.90
N GLN A 206 12.15 20.18 9.39
CA GLN A 206 11.61 19.73 8.11
C GLN A 206 10.28 19.03 8.30
N VAL A 207 9.26 19.45 7.55
CA VAL A 207 7.95 18.80 7.55
C VAL A 207 8.07 17.47 6.80
N THR A 208 7.90 16.37 7.51
CA THR A 208 8.02 15.01 6.98
C THR A 208 6.69 14.29 6.85
N SER A 209 5.71 14.67 7.68
CA SER A 209 4.38 14.11 7.66
C SER A 209 3.33 15.18 7.90
N LEU A 210 2.12 14.92 7.43
CA LEU A 210 0.97 15.79 7.59
C LEU A 210 -0.14 15.01 8.29
N GLU A 211 -0.69 15.61 9.33
CA GLU A 211 -1.90 15.12 9.98
C GLU A 211 -3.01 16.18 9.87
N TYR A 212 -4.23 15.73 10.03
CA TYR A 212 -5.39 16.61 10.02
C TYR A 212 -6.28 16.36 11.24
N SER A 213 -6.69 17.43 11.88
CA SER A 213 -7.69 17.39 12.95
C SER A 213 -8.85 18.32 12.61
N PRO A 214 -10.11 17.88 12.76
CA PRO A 214 -11.27 18.74 12.52
C PRO A 214 -11.33 19.97 13.43
N TYR A 215 -10.59 19.98 14.54
CA TYR A 215 -10.58 21.07 15.52
C TYR A 215 -9.48 22.12 15.28
N VAL A 216 -8.30 21.68 14.85
CA VAL A 216 -7.12 22.56 14.70
C VAL A 216 -6.63 22.67 13.26
N GLY A 217 -7.23 21.93 12.34
CA GLY A 217 -6.85 21.92 10.93
C GLY A 217 -5.62 21.07 10.65
N ARG A 218 -4.76 21.53 9.73
CA ARG A 218 -3.54 20.84 9.32
C ARG A 218 -2.48 20.93 10.41
N ILE A 219 -1.78 19.83 10.63
CA ILE A 219 -0.74 19.67 11.64
C ILE A 219 0.53 19.23 10.91
N ALA A 220 1.57 20.05 10.98
CA ALA A 220 2.88 19.70 10.44
C ALA A 220 3.64 18.83 11.43
N VAL A 221 4.09 17.65 11.01
CA VAL A 221 4.90 16.74 11.83
C VAL A 221 6.30 16.63 11.25
N GLY A 222 7.31 16.72 12.11
CA GLY A 222 8.70 16.60 11.69
C GLY A 222 9.65 16.50 12.86
N LYS A 223 10.93 16.20 12.55
CA LYS A 223 12.02 16.21 13.52
C LYS A 223 12.65 17.60 13.56
N LEU A 224 12.81 18.16 14.76
CA LEU A 224 13.55 19.40 14.94
C LEU A 224 15.06 19.10 14.84
N THR A 225 15.69 19.57 13.76
CA THR A 225 17.10 19.25 13.45
C THR A 225 18.08 20.23 14.08
N ARG A 226 17.64 21.45 14.41
CA ARG A 226 18.46 22.50 15.01
C ARG A 226 17.62 23.41 15.91
N GLY A 227 18.23 23.89 16.98
CA GLY A 227 17.67 24.91 17.88
C GLY A 227 16.49 24.44 18.73
N GLU A 228 15.61 25.37 19.06
CA GLU A 228 14.37 25.12 19.81
C GLU A 228 13.17 25.85 19.19
N LEU A 229 11.99 25.25 19.33
CA LEU A 229 10.70 25.86 18.95
C LEU A 229 9.86 26.13 20.20
N LYS A 230 9.15 27.25 20.22
CA LYS A 230 8.26 27.66 21.32
C LYS A 230 6.84 27.95 20.84
N THR A 231 5.87 27.64 21.67
CA THR A 231 4.48 28.03 21.44
C THR A 231 4.39 29.57 21.38
N GLY A 232 3.68 30.08 20.37
CA GLY A 232 3.55 31.53 20.14
C GLY A 232 4.70 32.18 19.38
N GLN A 233 5.77 31.44 19.05
CA GLN A 233 6.91 31.94 18.28
C GLN A 233 6.50 32.28 16.82
N GLN A 234 7.08 33.36 16.30
CA GLN A 234 7.03 33.65 14.87
C GLN A 234 8.08 32.83 14.14
N VAL A 235 7.67 32.21 13.04
CA VAL A 235 8.51 31.33 12.20
C VAL A 235 8.28 31.64 10.74
N SER A 236 9.24 31.28 9.90
CA SER A 236 9.13 31.30 8.45
C SER A 236 8.91 29.89 7.92
N LEU A 237 7.96 29.75 7.02
CA LEU A 237 7.78 28.55 6.20
C LEU A 237 8.56 28.74 4.91
N CYS A 238 9.66 28.01 4.76
CA CYS A 238 10.47 27.97 3.54
C CYS A 238 9.92 26.88 2.63
N LYS A 239 9.32 27.30 1.52
CA LYS A 239 8.76 26.42 0.47
C LYS A 239 9.76 26.20 -0.66
N ARG A 240 9.43 25.32 -1.58
CA ARG A 240 10.18 25.14 -2.82
C ARG A 240 10.23 26.47 -3.60
N TYR A 241 11.28 26.66 -4.40
CA TYR A 241 11.50 27.86 -5.23
C TYR A 241 11.71 29.17 -4.44
N ASP A 242 12.35 29.09 -3.28
CA ASP A 242 12.71 30.25 -2.44
C ASP A 242 11.52 31.11 -1.96
N VAL A 243 10.34 30.52 -1.92
CA VAL A 243 9.15 31.19 -1.36
C VAL A 243 9.20 31.08 0.17
N VAL A 244 9.12 32.23 0.86
CA VAL A 244 9.14 32.31 2.33
C VAL A 244 7.87 33.00 2.82
N GLU A 245 7.12 32.32 3.69
CA GLU A 245 5.89 32.85 4.29
C GLU A 245 6.06 32.92 5.81
N LYS A 246 5.59 34.00 6.44
CA LYS A 246 5.67 34.17 7.89
C LYS A 246 4.40 33.65 8.56
N HIS A 247 4.59 32.82 9.59
CA HIS A 247 3.54 32.21 10.37
C HIS A 247 3.80 32.35 11.86
N LYS A 248 2.78 32.03 12.68
CA LYS A 248 2.90 31.98 14.13
C LYS A 248 2.47 30.60 14.63
N ILE A 249 3.31 29.95 15.40
CA ILE A 249 2.98 28.67 16.07
C ILE A 249 1.83 28.92 17.05
N LYS A 250 0.68 28.31 16.82
CA LYS A 250 -0.46 28.39 17.73
C LYS A 250 -0.34 27.35 18.85
N GLN A 251 0.10 26.14 18.50
CA GLN A 251 0.22 25.03 19.42
C GLN A 251 1.40 24.16 19.02
N LEU A 252 2.12 23.66 20.01
CA LEU A 252 3.25 22.76 19.85
C LEU A 252 2.98 21.50 20.66
N MET A 253 3.16 20.33 20.04
CA MET A 253 2.89 19.04 20.67
C MET A 253 4.06 18.10 20.45
N VAL A 254 4.28 17.20 21.40
CA VAL A 254 5.20 16.06 21.28
C VAL A 254 4.40 14.75 21.40
N PHE A 255 4.93 13.68 20.83
CA PHE A 255 4.32 12.36 20.99
C PHE A 255 4.55 11.87 22.43
N ASP A 256 3.49 11.37 23.05
CA ASP A 256 3.49 10.80 24.39
C ASP A 256 2.54 9.59 24.43
N GLY A 257 3.09 8.40 24.57
CA GLY A 257 2.36 7.16 24.40
C GLY A 257 1.76 7.05 22.99
N LEU A 258 0.49 6.76 22.94
CA LEU A 258 -0.33 6.70 21.70
C LEU A 258 -0.90 8.05 21.28
N GLY A 259 -0.69 9.09 22.07
CA GLY A 259 -1.27 10.42 21.86
C GLY A 259 -0.22 11.50 21.65
N LYS A 260 -0.68 12.74 21.81
CA LYS A 260 0.16 13.93 21.78
C LYS A 260 -0.09 14.78 23.00
N ALA A 261 0.99 15.25 23.61
CA ALA A 261 0.95 16.18 24.73
C ALA A 261 1.33 17.59 24.27
N ASN A 262 0.58 18.60 24.73
CA ASN A 262 0.95 20.00 24.50
C ASN A 262 2.16 20.37 25.31
N VAL A 263 3.10 21.08 24.69
CA VAL A 263 4.31 21.56 25.33
C VAL A 263 4.57 23.01 24.97
N ASP A 264 5.23 23.74 25.86
CA ASP A 264 5.61 25.13 25.61
C ASP A 264 6.86 25.23 24.73
N THR A 265 7.74 24.24 24.81
CA THR A 265 9.04 24.25 24.10
C THR A 265 9.39 22.84 23.63
N VAL A 266 9.93 22.71 22.42
CA VAL A 266 10.55 21.49 21.88
C VAL A 266 12.01 21.78 21.55
N GLN A 267 12.88 20.84 21.88
CA GLN A 267 14.33 20.95 21.64
C GLN A 267 14.77 20.12 20.44
N CYS A 268 15.93 20.49 19.88
CA CYS A 268 16.58 19.75 18.80
C CYS A 268 16.66 18.26 19.11
N GLY A 269 16.36 17.44 18.11
CA GLY A 269 16.37 15.98 18.17
C GLY A 269 15.02 15.33 18.41
N ASP A 270 14.01 16.04 18.93
CA ASP A 270 12.68 15.47 19.15
C ASP A 270 11.79 15.56 17.89
N ILE A 271 10.83 14.65 17.82
CA ILE A 271 9.77 14.66 16.80
C ILE A 271 8.57 15.39 17.38
N CYS A 272 8.13 16.43 16.70
CA CYS A 272 7.03 17.26 17.17
C CYS A 272 5.98 17.54 16.09
N ALA A 273 4.83 17.96 16.56
CA ALA A 273 3.68 18.35 15.76
C ALA A 273 3.39 19.84 15.99
N VAL A 274 3.34 20.61 14.90
CA VAL A 274 3.19 22.07 14.90
C VAL A 274 1.85 22.45 14.30
N VAL A 275 1.07 23.27 15.03
CA VAL A 275 -0.22 23.79 14.60
C VAL A 275 -0.14 25.31 14.41
N GLY A 276 -0.86 25.82 13.41
CA GLY A 276 -0.97 27.26 13.12
C GLY A 276 -0.18 27.72 11.91
N ILE A 277 0.37 26.77 11.17
CA ILE A 277 1.01 26.99 9.89
C ILE A 277 0.07 26.47 8.81
N ASP A 278 -0.30 27.29 7.85
CA ASP A 278 -1.17 26.91 6.75
C ASP A 278 -0.39 26.83 5.44
N GLY A 279 -0.88 26.04 4.48
CA GLY A 279 -0.32 25.97 3.13
C GLY A 279 1.05 25.31 3.02
N PHE A 280 1.54 24.61 4.06
CA PHE A 280 2.77 23.85 3.98
C PHE A 280 2.60 22.56 3.18
N GLU A 281 3.70 22.12 2.59
CA GLU A 281 3.83 20.84 1.92
C GLU A 281 4.91 19.99 2.63
N ILE A 282 4.89 18.68 2.38
CA ILE A 282 5.95 17.81 2.89
C ILE A 282 7.27 18.16 2.18
N GLY A 283 8.34 18.24 2.96
CA GLY A 283 9.65 18.71 2.49
C GLY A 283 9.89 20.18 2.72
N ASP A 284 8.85 20.99 3.04
CA ASP A 284 9.03 22.37 3.46
C ASP A 284 9.77 22.45 4.79
N THR A 285 10.42 23.58 5.04
CA THR A 285 11.16 23.80 6.28
C THR A 285 10.50 24.90 7.09
N ILE A 286 10.20 24.61 8.36
CA ILE A 286 9.84 25.61 9.36
C ILE A 286 11.14 26.10 9.97
N ALA A 287 11.46 27.39 9.75
CA ALA A 287 12.71 28.01 10.13
C ALA A 287 12.50 29.29 10.95
N ASP A 288 13.59 29.90 11.36
CA ASP A 288 13.57 31.20 12.04
C ASP A 288 12.90 32.28 11.19
N SER A 289 12.23 33.24 11.85
CA SER A 289 11.50 34.32 11.17
C SER A 289 12.40 35.41 10.59
N GLU A 290 13.60 35.60 11.15
CA GLU A 290 14.55 36.65 10.74
C GLU A 290 15.61 36.11 9.77
N ASN A 291 16.09 34.88 10.03
CA ASN A 291 17.09 34.21 9.21
C ASN A 291 16.56 32.86 8.74
N PRO A 292 15.64 32.83 7.75
CA PRO A 292 15.07 31.58 7.26
C PRO A 292 16.10 30.78 6.46
N GLU A 293 16.41 29.59 6.91
CA GLU A 293 17.28 28.63 6.22
C GLU A 293 16.51 27.36 5.90
N ALA A 294 16.32 27.08 4.61
CA ALA A 294 15.66 25.86 4.15
C ALA A 294 16.59 24.65 4.24
N LEU A 295 16.06 23.52 4.64
CA LEU A 295 16.71 22.23 4.47
C LEU A 295 16.59 21.75 3.01
N PRO A 296 17.49 20.87 2.53
CA PRO A 296 17.31 20.26 1.21
C PRO A 296 15.93 19.62 1.09
N PRO A 297 15.20 19.87 -0.01
CA PRO A 297 13.85 19.32 -0.17
C PRO A 297 13.91 17.80 -0.22
N ILE A 298 12.95 17.16 0.45
CA ILE A 298 12.78 15.70 0.33
C ILE A 298 12.32 15.42 -1.10
N SER A 299 13.02 14.56 -1.82
CA SER A 299 12.56 14.09 -3.12
C SER A 299 11.33 13.22 -2.93
N ILE A 300 10.21 13.65 -3.49
CA ILE A 300 9.00 12.80 -3.56
C ILE A 300 9.01 12.18 -4.94
N ASP A 301 9.02 10.85 -5.03
CA ASP A 301 8.90 10.19 -6.31
C ASP A 301 7.61 10.59 -6.99
N GLU A 302 7.66 10.81 -8.29
CA GLU A 302 6.50 11.17 -9.08
C GLU A 302 5.53 9.99 -9.22
N PRO A 303 4.22 10.27 -9.37
CA PRO A 303 3.26 9.22 -9.69
C PRO A 303 3.65 8.49 -10.97
N THR A 304 3.51 7.16 -10.95
CA THR A 304 3.80 6.30 -12.11
C THR A 304 2.53 5.84 -12.83
N MET A 305 1.37 6.00 -12.19
CA MET A 305 0.09 5.55 -12.73
C MET A 305 -0.97 6.65 -12.65
N SER A 306 -1.97 6.53 -13.52
CA SER A 306 -3.19 7.35 -13.50
C SER A 306 -4.41 6.48 -13.69
N MET A 307 -5.54 6.92 -13.14
CA MET A 307 -6.83 6.25 -13.27
C MET A 307 -7.95 7.28 -13.45
N LEU A 308 -8.92 6.95 -14.29
CA LEU A 308 -10.11 7.77 -14.48
C LEU A 308 -11.11 7.49 -13.36
N PHE A 309 -11.56 8.54 -12.67
CA PHE A 309 -12.68 8.51 -11.74
C PHE A 309 -13.83 9.30 -12.35
N THR A 310 -15.03 8.75 -12.35
CA THR A 310 -16.22 9.40 -12.90
C THR A 310 -17.45 9.06 -12.06
N ILE A 311 -18.52 9.83 -12.23
CA ILE A 311 -19.80 9.53 -11.58
C ILE A 311 -20.33 8.17 -12.06
N ASN A 312 -21.08 7.48 -11.19
CA ASN A 312 -21.81 6.30 -11.58
C ASN A 312 -22.98 6.70 -12.48
N ASN A 313 -23.05 6.17 -13.69
CA ASN A 313 -24.14 6.34 -14.65
C ASN A 313 -24.78 5.00 -15.03
N SER A 314 -24.63 3.99 -14.17
CA SER A 314 -25.25 2.67 -14.38
C SER A 314 -26.77 2.72 -14.17
N PRO A 315 -27.52 1.70 -14.64
CA PRO A 315 -28.95 1.56 -14.34
C PRO A 315 -29.26 1.44 -12.84
N PHE A 316 -28.25 1.16 -12.01
CA PHE A 316 -28.37 1.05 -10.54
C PHE A 316 -27.89 2.30 -9.79
N PHE A 317 -27.60 3.39 -10.50
CA PHE A 317 -27.22 4.65 -9.92
C PHE A 317 -28.12 5.09 -8.76
N GLY A 318 -27.50 5.48 -7.63
CA GLY A 318 -28.19 6.02 -6.46
C GLY A 318 -28.95 4.99 -5.62
N LYS A 319 -28.81 3.68 -5.89
CA LYS A 319 -29.46 2.64 -5.07
C LYS A 319 -28.73 2.39 -3.77
N ASP A 320 -27.42 2.46 -3.77
CA ASP A 320 -26.58 2.05 -2.62
C ASP A 320 -25.90 3.25 -1.94
N GLY A 321 -25.41 4.22 -2.69
CA GLY A 321 -24.58 5.30 -2.19
C GLY A 321 -25.34 6.56 -1.80
N LYS A 322 -24.77 7.31 -0.85
CA LYS A 322 -25.24 8.61 -0.42
C LYS A 322 -24.62 9.76 -1.24
N PHE A 323 -23.36 9.58 -1.66
CA PHE A 323 -22.57 10.58 -2.36
C PHE A 323 -22.34 10.16 -3.80
N VAL A 324 -23.17 10.68 -4.70
CA VAL A 324 -23.27 10.20 -6.09
C VAL A 324 -22.94 11.26 -7.14
N THR A 325 -22.71 12.53 -6.73
CA THR A 325 -22.47 13.64 -7.66
C THR A 325 -21.00 13.92 -7.87
N SER A 326 -20.65 14.50 -9.02
CA SER A 326 -19.28 14.94 -9.34
C SER A 326 -18.72 15.92 -8.29
N ARG A 327 -19.58 16.78 -7.72
CA ARG A 327 -19.18 17.69 -6.64
C ARG A 327 -18.75 16.92 -5.39
N HIS A 328 -19.50 15.91 -4.97
CA HIS A 328 -19.13 15.10 -3.81
C HIS A 328 -17.78 14.40 -4.03
N ILE A 329 -17.58 13.82 -5.22
CA ILE A 329 -16.31 13.15 -5.56
C ILE A 329 -15.17 14.16 -5.53
N LYS A 330 -15.35 15.35 -6.13
CA LYS A 330 -14.36 16.42 -6.13
C LYS A 330 -13.99 16.86 -4.71
N ASP A 331 -14.99 17.22 -3.90
CA ASP A 331 -14.78 17.66 -2.52
C ASP A 331 -14.03 16.61 -1.68
N ARG A 332 -14.29 15.30 -1.93
CA ARG A 332 -13.57 14.21 -1.28
C ARG A 332 -12.13 14.07 -1.77
N LEU A 333 -11.91 14.17 -3.08
CA LEU A 333 -10.57 14.13 -3.67
C LEU A 333 -9.73 15.35 -3.23
N ASP A 334 -10.32 16.53 -3.15
CA ASP A 334 -9.65 17.75 -2.65
C ASP A 334 -9.22 17.56 -1.18
N LYS A 335 -10.07 16.96 -0.33
CA LYS A 335 -9.70 16.59 1.05
C LYS A 335 -8.59 15.55 1.12
N GLU A 336 -8.57 14.62 0.17
CA GLU A 336 -7.49 13.62 0.11
C GLU A 336 -6.16 14.27 -0.26
N LEU A 337 -6.15 15.21 -1.19
CA LEU A 337 -4.96 15.99 -1.56
C LEU A 337 -4.37 16.79 -0.39
N GLU A 338 -5.20 17.15 0.60
CA GLU A 338 -4.72 17.81 1.82
C GLU A 338 -3.89 16.87 2.71
N LYS A 339 -4.11 15.56 2.62
CA LYS A 339 -3.48 14.53 3.47
C LYS A 339 -2.41 13.74 2.73
N ASN A 340 -2.59 13.51 1.43
CA ASN A 340 -1.79 12.59 0.62
C ASN A 340 -1.11 13.33 -0.55
N LEU A 341 0.15 13.67 -0.37
CA LEU A 341 0.92 14.40 -1.38
C LEU A 341 1.46 13.53 -2.52
N ALA A 342 1.43 12.21 -2.36
CA ALA A 342 1.78 11.29 -3.44
C ALA A 342 0.65 11.18 -4.49
N LEU A 343 -0.51 11.76 -4.18
CA LEU A 343 -1.67 11.82 -5.06
C LEU A 343 -1.70 13.15 -5.83
N LYS A 344 -2.06 13.10 -7.10
CA LYS A 344 -2.39 14.31 -7.89
C LYS A 344 -3.73 14.10 -8.57
N VAL A 345 -4.55 15.14 -8.65
CA VAL A 345 -5.86 15.08 -9.31
C VAL A 345 -5.92 16.19 -10.36
N LYS A 346 -6.37 15.82 -11.57
CA LYS A 346 -6.64 16.76 -12.65
C LYS A 346 -8.09 16.57 -13.16
N PRO A 347 -8.73 17.62 -13.66
CA PRO A 347 -9.99 17.45 -14.37
C PRO A 347 -9.81 16.48 -15.55
N GLY A 348 -10.81 15.62 -15.78
CA GLY A 348 -10.84 14.73 -16.93
C GLY A 348 -11.36 15.44 -18.19
N LEU A 349 -11.63 14.66 -19.22
CA LEU A 349 -12.18 15.17 -20.49
C LEU A 349 -13.59 15.72 -20.34
N ASN A 350 -14.38 15.18 -19.43
CA ASN A 350 -15.76 15.60 -19.15
C ASN A 350 -15.81 16.29 -17.77
N ALA A 351 -16.80 17.16 -17.59
CA ALA A 351 -17.02 17.90 -16.34
C ALA A 351 -17.23 16.99 -15.11
N ASP A 352 -17.71 15.76 -15.33
CA ASP A 352 -18.01 14.77 -14.29
C ASP A 352 -16.91 13.72 -14.12
N SER A 353 -15.71 13.99 -14.63
CA SER A 353 -14.59 13.06 -14.58
C SER A 353 -13.34 13.70 -14.03
N PHE A 354 -12.51 12.88 -13.34
CA PHE A 354 -11.25 13.27 -12.74
C PHE A 354 -10.19 12.24 -13.11
N VAL A 355 -9.00 12.70 -13.42
CA VAL A 355 -7.83 11.83 -13.59
C VAL A 355 -7.03 11.90 -12.30
N VAL A 356 -6.98 10.78 -11.60
CA VAL A 356 -6.28 10.61 -10.33
C VAL A 356 -4.95 9.92 -10.60
N TYR A 357 -3.87 10.52 -10.16
CA TYR A 357 -2.50 10.04 -10.33
C TYR A 357 -1.99 9.49 -9.01
N GLY A 358 -1.41 8.29 -9.03
CA GLY A 358 -0.87 7.60 -7.86
C GLY A 358 0.38 6.79 -8.21
N ARG A 359 0.99 6.16 -7.20
CA ARG A 359 2.22 5.39 -7.37
C ARG A 359 1.99 3.98 -7.90
N GLY A 360 0.89 3.35 -7.51
CA GLY A 360 0.57 1.99 -7.88
C GLY A 360 -0.92 1.70 -7.78
N VAL A 361 -1.31 0.50 -8.20
CA VAL A 361 -2.71 0.04 -8.16
C VAL A 361 -3.21 -0.03 -6.72
N LEU A 362 -2.38 -0.54 -5.79
CA LEU A 362 -2.76 -0.64 -4.38
C LEU A 362 -3.03 0.73 -3.75
N HIS A 363 -2.20 1.74 -4.05
CA HIS A 363 -2.40 3.10 -3.55
C HIS A 363 -3.76 3.69 -4.01
N LEU A 364 -4.10 3.50 -5.29
CA LEU A 364 -5.38 3.97 -5.84
C LEU A 364 -6.57 3.16 -5.33
N SER A 365 -6.41 1.84 -5.15
CA SER A 365 -7.48 0.96 -4.65
C SER A 365 -7.83 1.24 -3.19
N VAL A 366 -6.84 1.60 -2.37
CA VAL A 366 -7.08 2.03 -0.98
C VAL A 366 -7.97 3.27 -0.96
N LEU A 367 -7.67 4.29 -1.77
CA LEU A 367 -8.51 5.50 -1.88
C LEU A 367 -9.94 5.15 -2.33
N ILE A 368 -10.10 4.28 -3.32
CA ILE A 368 -11.41 3.85 -3.80
C ILE A 368 -12.18 3.11 -2.70
N GLU A 369 -11.53 2.23 -1.96
CA GLU A 369 -12.14 1.47 -0.88
C GLU A 369 -12.54 2.37 0.31
N GLU A 370 -11.74 3.39 0.64
CA GLU A 370 -12.13 4.39 1.63
C GLU A 370 -13.37 5.16 1.19
N MET A 371 -13.40 5.66 -0.05
CA MET A 371 -14.57 6.34 -0.60
C MET A 371 -15.81 5.42 -0.58
N ARG A 372 -15.65 4.15 -0.95
CA ARG A 372 -16.71 3.15 -0.90
C ARG A 372 -17.30 3.01 0.50
N ARG A 373 -16.47 2.90 1.54
CA ARG A 373 -16.90 2.78 2.95
C ARG A 373 -17.52 4.06 3.49
N GLU A 374 -17.11 5.21 3.00
CA GLU A 374 -17.73 6.50 3.30
C GLU A 374 -19.12 6.67 2.66
N GLY A 375 -19.53 5.79 1.76
CA GLY A 375 -20.84 5.79 1.11
C GLY A 375 -20.87 6.47 -0.26
N PHE A 376 -19.75 6.56 -0.96
CA PHE A 376 -19.69 7.06 -2.33
C PHE A 376 -20.06 5.98 -3.34
N GLU A 377 -20.71 6.43 -4.42
CA GLU A 377 -20.82 5.69 -5.67
C GLU A 377 -20.00 6.38 -6.77
N LEU A 378 -19.16 5.61 -7.43
CA LEU A 378 -18.34 6.10 -8.53
C LEU A 378 -18.03 4.98 -9.51
N GLN A 379 -17.47 5.35 -10.65
CA GLN A 379 -16.89 4.40 -11.60
C GLN A 379 -15.44 4.75 -11.82
N VAL A 380 -14.62 3.72 -11.98
CA VAL A 380 -13.19 3.86 -12.22
C VAL A 380 -12.78 3.10 -13.47
N GLY A 381 -11.90 3.71 -14.23
CA GLY A 381 -11.35 3.12 -15.46
C GLY A 381 -10.11 2.29 -15.18
N GLN A 382 -9.61 1.64 -16.22
CA GLN A 382 -8.36 0.88 -16.16
C GLN A 382 -7.19 1.77 -15.72
N PRO A 383 -6.33 1.31 -14.79
CA PRO A 383 -5.09 1.99 -14.46
C PRO A 383 -4.19 2.12 -15.70
N LYS A 384 -3.67 3.33 -15.93
CA LYS A 384 -2.75 3.60 -17.04
C LYS A 384 -1.39 4.01 -16.49
N VAL A 385 -0.34 3.36 -16.97
CA VAL A 385 1.04 3.73 -16.66
C VAL A 385 1.40 5.01 -17.39
N LEU A 386 2.15 5.88 -16.74
CA LEU A 386 2.55 7.18 -17.27
C LEU A 386 3.88 7.08 -17.99
N ASP A 387 3.85 7.27 -19.29
CA ASP A 387 5.05 7.37 -20.12
C ASP A 387 5.63 8.77 -20.05
N LYS A 388 6.94 8.89 -20.24
CA LYS A 388 7.66 10.16 -20.38
C LYS A 388 8.36 10.23 -21.71
N THR A 389 8.47 11.43 -22.27
CA THR A 389 9.33 11.68 -23.42
C THR A 389 10.69 12.19 -22.91
N ILE A 390 11.72 11.38 -23.05
CA ILE A 390 13.10 11.72 -22.66
C ILE A 390 13.94 11.79 -23.93
N ASN A 391 14.59 12.92 -24.18
CA ASN A 391 15.40 13.16 -25.39
C ASN A 391 14.66 12.88 -26.71
N GLY A 392 13.34 13.15 -26.76
CA GLY A 392 12.51 12.91 -27.95
C GLY A 392 12.05 11.45 -28.14
N GLN A 393 12.42 10.54 -27.24
CA GLN A 393 12.03 9.14 -27.27
C GLN A 393 10.98 8.86 -26.19
N ARG A 394 9.93 8.09 -26.54
CA ARG A 394 8.95 7.59 -25.58
C ARG A 394 9.60 6.58 -24.65
N CYS A 395 9.57 6.86 -23.37
CA CYS A 395 10.10 6.02 -22.30
C CYS A 395 9.01 5.61 -21.34
N GLU A 396 9.09 4.39 -20.83
CA GLU A 396 8.19 3.84 -19.84
C GLU A 396 8.92 3.52 -18.53
N PRO A 397 8.25 3.55 -17.38
CA PRO A 397 8.86 3.18 -16.11
C PRO A 397 9.15 1.69 -16.07
N ILE A 398 10.35 1.35 -15.62
CA ILE A 398 10.83 -0.03 -15.42
C ILE A 398 10.95 -0.30 -13.95
N GLU A 399 10.51 -1.47 -13.55
CA GLU A 399 10.58 -1.98 -12.19
C GLU A 399 11.64 -3.09 -12.09
N ASP A 400 12.34 -3.11 -10.96
CA ASP A 400 13.15 -4.22 -10.50
C ASP A 400 12.20 -5.21 -9.81
N LEU A 401 11.91 -6.33 -10.47
CA LEU A 401 10.98 -7.35 -10.02
C LEU A 401 11.74 -8.54 -9.44
N SER A 402 11.43 -8.90 -8.20
CA SER A 402 11.91 -10.11 -7.55
C SER A 402 10.76 -11.11 -7.39
N ILE A 403 10.95 -12.32 -7.88
CA ILE A 403 10.00 -13.44 -7.74
C ILE A 403 10.72 -14.57 -7.02
N GLU A 404 10.12 -15.09 -5.97
CA GLU A 404 10.61 -16.27 -5.27
C GLU A 404 9.58 -17.39 -5.36
N VAL A 405 9.98 -18.53 -5.93
CA VAL A 405 9.11 -19.68 -6.17
C VAL A 405 9.83 -20.99 -5.86
N PRO A 406 9.11 -22.07 -5.50
CA PRO A 406 9.67 -23.42 -5.48
C PRO A 406 10.25 -23.82 -6.84
N GLU A 407 11.30 -24.66 -6.83
CA GLU A 407 12.06 -25.04 -8.03
C GLU A 407 11.17 -25.56 -9.17
N GLN A 408 10.13 -26.31 -8.85
CA GLN A 408 9.18 -26.85 -9.83
C GLN A 408 8.40 -25.78 -10.63
N PHE A 409 8.27 -24.56 -10.12
CA PHE A 409 7.52 -23.47 -10.76
C PHE A 409 8.39 -22.39 -11.43
N VAL A 410 9.73 -22.54 -11.37
CA VAL A 410 10.69 -21.57 -11.94
C VAL A 410 10.43 -21.34 -13.42
N GLY A 411 10.22 -22.41 -14.21
CA GLY A 411 9.96 -22.29 -15.65
C GLY A 411 8.69 -21.47 -15.95
N ALA A 412 7.59 -21.74 -15.22
CA ALA A 412 6.34 -21.01 -15.38
C ALA A 412 6.46 -19.53 -14.99
N ALA A 413 7.20 -19.22 -13.92
CA ALA A 413 7.44 -17.84 -13.49
C ALA A 413 8.26 -17.05 -14.52
N ILE A 414 9.32 -17.66 -15.09
CA ILE A 414 10.13 -17.04 -16.14
C ILE A 414 9.28 -16.78 -17.39
N GLU A 415 8.48 -17.75 -17.83
CA GLU A 415 7.60 -17.59 -18.98
C GLU A 415 6.60 -16.45 -18.79
N LEU A 416 5.92 -16.38 -17.65
CA LEU A 416 4.95 -15.34 -17.33
C LEU A 416 5.58 -13.93 -17.32
N ALA A 417 6.76 -13.78 -16.71
CA ALA A 417 7.45 -12.49 -16.67
C ALA A 417 7.96 -12.08 -18.07
N THR A 418 8.52 -13.02 -18.84
CA THR A 418 9.08 -12.75 -20.17
C THR A 418 7.99 -12.38 -21.19
N ARG A 419 6.83 -13.05 -21.18
CA ARG A 419 5.67 -12.64 -22.00
C ARG A 419 5.26 -11.20 -21.76
N ARG A 420 5.49 -10.68 -20.55
CA ARG A 420 5.21 -9.30 -20.14
C ARG A 420 6.41 -8.36 -20.30
N LYS A 421 7.36 -8.71 -21.19
CA LYS A 421 8.57 -7.95 -21.49
C LYS A 421 9.53 -7.83 -20.31
N GLY A 422 9.45 -8.73 -19.32
CA GLY A 422 10.46 -8.86 -18.27
C GLY A 422 11.75 -9.46 -18.81
N ALA A 423 12.88 -8.85 -18.50
CA ALA A 423 14.20 -9.34 -18.80
C ALA A 423 14.81 -9.97 -17.54
N LEU A 424 15.08 -11.28 -17.57
CA LEU A 424 15.74 -11.97 -16.46
C LEU A 424 17.17 -11.46 -16.31
N LEU A 425 17.51 -10.97 -15.12
CA LEU A 425 18.84 -10.46 -14.78
C LEU A 425 19.65 -11.47 -13.99
N HIS A 426 19.00 -12.12 -13.01
CA HIS A 426 19.66 -13.00 -12.08
C HIS A 426 18.72 -14.13 -11.62
N MET A 427 19.30 -15.31 -11.39
CA MET A 427 18.60 -16.45 -10.82
C MET A 427 19.49 -17.07 -9.75
N GLU A 428 18.97 -17.23 -8.55
CA GLU A 428 19.71 -17.72 -7.38
C GLU A 428 18.89 -18.82 -6.68
N PRO A 429 19.36 -20.07 -6.65
CA PRO A 429 18.75 -21.13 -5.86
C PRO A 429 18.92 -20.84 -4.35
N ARG A 430 17.84 -21.01 -3.58
CA ARG A 430 17.79 -20.84 -2.12
C ARG A 430 17.10 -22.04 -1.47
N GLY A 431 17.85 -23.08 -1.18
CA GLY A 431 17.29 -24.33 -0.65
C GLY A 431 16.31 -24.97 -1.62
N ASP A 432 15.04 -25.06 -1.24
CA ASP A 432 13.93 -25.59 -2.04
C ASP A 432 13.22 -24.56 -2.93
N ARG A 433 13.66 -23.29 -2.86
CA ARG A 433 13.11 -22.17 -3.62
C ARG A 433 14.18 -21.54 -4.51
N THR A 434 13.75 -20.77 -5.48
CA THR A 434 14.63 -20.00 -6.37
C THR A 434 14.18 -18.55 -6.42
N LEU A 435 15.12 -17.64 -6.22
CA LEU A 435 14.93 -16.21 -6.41
C LEU A 435 15.24 -15.83 -7.86
N LEU A 436 14.31 -15.13 -8.51
CA LEU A 436 14.40 -14.63 -9.87
C LEU A 436 14.31 -13.10 -9.86
N ASN A 437 15.28 -12.41 -10.46
CA ASN A 437 15.25 -10.96 -10.58
C ASN A 437 15.11 -10.54 -12.05
N PHE A 438 14.17 -9.61 -12.31
CA PHE A 438 13.85 -9.12 -13.64
C PHE A 438 13.82 -7.60 -13.69
N ASP A 439 14.16 -7.03 -14.85
CA ASP A 439 13.75 -5.69 -15.25
C ASP A 439 12.45 -5.78 -16.06
N ILE A 440 11.33 -5.30 -15.54
CA ILE A 440 10.03 -5.40 -16.18
C ILE A 440 9.36 -4.01 -16.30
N PRO A 441 8.66 -3.70 -17.42
CA PRO A 441 7.83 -2.50 -17.48
C PRO A 441 6.72 -2.52 -16.43
N THR A 442 6.45 -1.39 -15.77
CA THR A 442 5.37 -1.29 -14.75
C THR A 442 4.03 -1.82 -15.26
N ARG A 443 3.70 -1.60 -16.55
CA ARG A 443 2.48 -2.16 -17.16
C ARG A 443 2.50 -3.70 -17.28
N GLY A 444 3.68 -4.32 -17.28
CA GLY A 444 3.84 -5.78 -17.26
C GLY A 444 3.51 -6.40 -15.90
N LEU A 445 3.48 -5.63 -14.83
CA LEU A 445 3.10 -6.12 -13.50
C LEU A 445 1.60 -6.31 -13.34
N MET A 446 0.78 -5.60 -14.15
CA MET A 446 -0.68 -5.69 -14.06
C MET A 446 -1.16 -7.13 -14.28
N GLY A 447 -1.81 -7.73 -13.27
CA GLY A 447 -2.27 -9.12 -13.28
C GLY A 447 -1.16 -10.18 -13.21
N LEU A 448 0.12 -9.80 -13.15
CA LEU A 448 1.22 -10.77 -13.03
C LEU A 448 1.15 -11.53 -11.72
N ARG A 449 0.87 -10.85 -10.61
CA ARG A 449 0.77 -11.47 -9.28
C ARG A 449 -0.28 -12.57 -9.24
N SER A 450 -1.49 -12.29 -9.72
CA SER A 450 -2.59 -13.27 -9.75
C SER A 450 -2.24 -14.48 -10.62
N ASN A 451 -1.60 -14.24 -11.78
CA ASN A 451 -1.16 -15.32 -12.66
C ASN A 451 -0.04 -16.17 -12.05
N LEU A 452 0.91 -15.53 -11.37
CA LEU A 452 1.99 -16.23 -10.66
C LEU A 452 1.44 -17.09 -9.51
N LEU A 453 0.53 -16.54 -8.69
CA LEU A 453 -0.11 -17.29 -7.61
C LEU A 453 -0.90 -18.48 -8.15
N THR A 454 -1.62 -18.32 -9.26
CA THR A 454 -2.34 -19.42 -9.91
C THR A 454 -1.36 -20.49 -10.43
N ALA A 455 -0.29 -20.09 -11.11
CA ALA A 455 0.69 -21.00 -11.69
C ALA A 455 1.53 -21.72 -10.63
N SER A 456 1.75 -21.10 -9.47
CA SER A 456 2.53 -21.66 -8.35
C SER A 456 1.69 -22.26 -7.24
N GLN A 457 0.38 -22.43 -7.45
CA GLN A 457 -0.58 -22.94 -6.44
C GLN A 457 -0.60 -22.13 -5.14
N GLY A 458 -0.34 -20.82 -5.25
CA GLY A 458 -0.32 -19.89 -4.12
C GLY A 458 1.06 -19.69 -3.48
N GLU A 459 2.11 -20.40 -3.94
CA GLU A 459 3.41 -20.40 -3.30
C GLU A 459 4.37 -19.31 -3.79
N ALA A 460 4.05 -18.58 -4.87
CA ALA A 460 4.91 -17.50 -5.37
C ALA A 460 4.89 -16.30 -4.43
N ILE A 461 6.06 -15.74 -4.19
CA ILE A 461 6.25 -14.46 -3.51
C ILE A 461 6.79 -13.48 -4.55
N MET A 462 6.19 -12.29 -4.62
CA MET A 462 6.55 -11.26 -5.59
C MET A 462 6.71 -9.92 -4.90
N ALA A 463 7.79 -9.23 -5.22
CA ALA A 463 8.02 -7.84 -4.86
C ALA A 463 8.60 -7.08 -6.05
N HIS A 464 8.29 -5.80 -6.15
CA HIS A 464 8.78 -4.94 -7.22
C HIS A 464 9.06 -3.53 -6.70
N ARG A 465 9.92 -2.80 -7.39
CA ARG A 465 10.21 -1.40 -7.11
C ARG A 465 10.52 -0.64 -8.38
N PHE A 466 10.19 0.64 -8.42
CA PHE A 466 10.61 1.52 -9.50
C PHE A 466 12.15 1.58 -9.58
N LYS A 467 12.69 1.44 -10.78
CA LYS A 467 14.13 1.51 -11.05
C LYS A 467 14.46 2.78 -11.82
N GLU A 468 13.98 2.90 -13.05
CA GLU A 468 14.27 4.01 -13.95
C GLU A 468 13.28 4.06 -15.12
N TYR A 469 13.40 5.08 -15.96
CA TYR A 469 12.69 5.14 -17.24
C TYR A 469 13.57 4.60 -18.36
N GLN A 470 13.07 3.62 -19.13
CA GLN A 470 13.73 3.06 -20.31
C GLN A 470 12.86 3.23 -21.56
N PRO A 471 13.43 3.12 -22.77
CA PRO A 471 12.66 3.14 -24.01
C PRO A 471 11.52 2.12 -24.00
N TYR A 472 10.38 2.50 -24.58
CA TYR A 472 9.18 1.67 -24.65
C TYR A 472 9.46 0.29 -25.28
N LYS A 473 9.16 -0.80 -24.58
CA LYS A 473 9.49 -2.19 -24.96
C LYS A 473 8.45 -2.88 -25.87
N GLY A 474 7.51 -2.12 -26.45
CA GLY A 474 6.48 -2.65 -27.34
C GLY A 474 5.20 -3.13 -26.61
N GLU A 475 4.22 -3.61 -27.34
CA GLU A 475 2.92 -4.05 -26.83
C GLU A 475 3.04 -5.24 -25.86
N ILE A 476 2.17 -5.25 -24.83
CA ILE A 476 1.99 -6.35 -23.88
C ILE A 476 0.52 -6.78 -23.94
N GLU A 477 0.27 -8.06 -24.17
CA GLU A 477 -1.06 -8.64 -24.10
C GLU A 477 -1.41 -8.91 -22.62
N ASN A 478 -2.27 -8.09 -22.05
CA ASN A 478 -2.69 -8.23 -20.65
C ASN A 478 -3.76 -9.31 -20.48
N ARG A 479 -4.72 -9.38 -21.39
CA ARG A 479 -5.84 -10.33 -21.35
C ARG A 479 -6.21 -10.78 -22.75
N THR A 480 -6.13 -12.09 -22.99
CA THR A 480 -6.49 -12.71 -24.27
C THR A 480 -7.99 -12.99 -24.36
N ASN A 481 -8.62 -13.40 -23.27
CA ASN A 481 -10.03 -13.82 -23.23
C ASN A 481 -11.00 -12.64 -23.22
N GLY A 482 -12.12 -12.77 -23.96
CA GLY A 482 -13.23 -11.81 -23.99
C GLY A 482 -14.06 -11.81 -22.71
N SER A 483 -15.06 -10.92 -22.67
CA SER A 483 -16.03 -10.81 -21.58
C SER A 483 -17.34 -11.51 -21.94
N LEU A 484 -17.99 -12.13 -20.96
CA LEU A 484 -19.41 -12.45 -21.02
C LEU A 484 -20.20 -11.22 -20.57
N VAL A 485 -20.96 -10.62 -21.47
CA VAL A 485 -21.66 -9.34 -21.23
C VAL A 485 -23.17 -9.56 -21.23
N SER A 486 -23.86 -9.07 -20.19
CA SER A 486 -25.31 -9.20 -20.11
C SER A 486 -26.03 -8.37 -21.19
N LEU A 487 -27.01 -8.98 -21.84
CA LEU A 487 -27.90 -8.33 -22.81
C LEU A 487 -29.10 -7.63 -22.16
N GLU A 488 -29.53 -8.09 -21.00
CA GLU A 488 -30.75 -7.63 -20.36
C GLU A 488 -30.51 -7.22 -18.92
N THR A 489 -31.39 -6.37 -18.42
CA THR A 489 -31.47 -6.02 -17.00
C THR A 489 -32.48 -6.92 -16.32
N GLY A 490 -32.09 -7.56 -15.20
CA GLY A 490 -32.93 -8.48 -14.45
C GLY A 490 -32.13 -9.30 -13.46
N THR A 491 -32.69 -10.41 -12.99
CA THR A 491 -32.03 -11.31 -12.02
C THR A 491 -31.39 -12.48 -12.75
N ALA A 492 -30.16 -12.83 -12.42
CA ALA A 492 -29.43 -13.97 -12.98
C ALA A 492 -30.07 -15.31 -12.57
N ILE A 493 -30.37 -16.17 -13.53
CA ILE A 493 -31.10 -17.43 -13.31
C ILE A 493 -30.16 -18.62 -13.51
N ALA A 494 -30.06 -19.48 -12.48
CA ALA A 494 -29.20 -20.67 -12.46
C ALA A 494 -29.38 -21.56 -13.73
N TYR A 495 -30.61 -21.74 -14.21
CA TYR A 495 -30.90 -22.53 -15.41
C TYR A 495 -30.25 -21.95 -16.67
N SER A 496 -30.27 -20.64 -16.84
CA SER A 496 -29.67 -19.97 -18.00
C SER A 496 -28.14 -19.95 -17.88
N MET A 497 -27.61 -19.74 -16.70
CA MET A 497 -26.17 -19.80 -16.43
C MET A 497 -25.62 -21.21 -16.74
N ASN A 498 -26.33 -22.26 -16.31
CA ASN A 498 -25.88 -23.64 -16.52
C ASN A 498 -25.73 -24.01 -18.00
N LYS A 499 -26.56 -23.43 -18.87
CA LYS A 499 -26.48 -23.65 -20.34
C LYS A 499 -25.27 -23.01 -20.99
N LEU A 500 -24.66 -22.04 -20.30
CA LEU A 500 -23.55 -21.22 -20.81
C LEU A 500 -22.22 -21.55 -20.14
N LEU A 501 -22.14 -22.59 -19.29
CA LEU A 501 -20.91 -23.00 -18.62
C LEU A 501 -19.78 -23.33 -19.58
N ASP A 502 -20.09 -23.89 -20.74
CA ASP A 502 -19.11 -24.19 -21.80
C ASP A 502 -18.54 -22.95 -22.46
N ARG A 503 -19.18 -21.78 -22.28
CA ARG A 503 -18.77 -20.51 -22.88
C ARG A 503 -17.77 -19.75 -22.02
N GLY A 504 -17.75 -20.01 -20.70
CA GLY A 504 -16.85 -19.27 -19.83
C GLY A 504 -17.09 -19.49 -18.34
N LYS A 505 -16.43 -18.66 -17.54
CA LYS A 505 -16.54 -18.64 -16.07
C LYS A 505 -17.34 -17.43 -15.64
N PHE A 506 -18.26 -17.60 -14.71
CA PHE A 506 -19.07 -16.51 -14.17
C PHE A 506 -18.39 -15.85 -12.96
N PHE A 507 -18.65 -14.54 -12.80
CA PHE A 507 -18.20 -13.72 -11.66
C PHE A 507 -19.32 -13.48 -10.65
N ILE A 508 -20.55 -13.79 -11.01
CA ILE A 508 -21.78 -13.54 -10.24
C ILE A 508 -22.42 -14.84 -9.78
N ASP A 509 -23.18 -14.75 -8.68
CA ASP A 509 -24.03 -15.84 -8.21
C ASP A 509 -25.41 -15.82 -8.87
N PRO A 510 -26.08 -16.99 -8.96
CA PRO A 510 -27.50 -17.04 -9.35
C PRO A 510 -28.33 -16.27 -8.30
N GLY A 511 -29.29 -15.48 -8.78
CA GLY A 511 -30.13 -14.64 -7.94
C GLY A 511 -29.64 -13.21 -7.77
N GLU A 512 -28.44 -12.88 -8.23
CA GLU A 512 -27.95 -11.50 -8.25
C GLU A 512 -28.67 -10.68 -9.33
N ASP A 513 -28.94 -9.41 -9.02
CA ASP A 513 -29.49 -8.45 -9.98
C ASP A 513 -28.37 -7.89 -10.85
N ILE A 514 -28.59 -7.92 -12.14
CA ILE A 514 -27.65 -7.49 -13.18
C ILE A 514 -28.31 -6.50 -14.14
N TYR A 515 -27.51 -5.79 -14.91
CA TYR A 515 -28.01 -4.87 -15.92
C TYR A 515 -27.37 -5.10 -17.30
N CYS A 516 -28.01 -4.59 -18.33
CA CYS A 516 -27.48 -4.63 -19.69
C CYS A 516 -26.11 -3.94 -19.78
N GLY A 517 -25.12 -4.62 -20.36
CA GLY A 517 -23.75 -4.13 -20.47
C GLY A 517 -22.85 -4.45 -19.27
N GLU A 518 -23.37 -5.11 -18.23
CA GLU A 518 -22.56 -5.63 -17.13
C GLU A 518 -21.72 -6.83 -17.58
N VAL A 519 -20.45 -6.87 -17.16
CA VAL A 519 -19.54 -7.99 -17.39
C VAL A 519 -19.76 -9.02 -16.30
N VAL A 520 -20.44 -10.09 -16.64
CA VAL A 520 -20.88 -11.14 -15.70
C VAL A 520 -19.99 -12.37 -15.69
N GLY A 521 -18.95 -12.40 -16.55
CA GLY A 521 -18.02 -13.52 -16.63
C GLY A 521 -16.91 -13.32 -17.66
N GLU A 522 -15.99 -14.28 -17.70
CA GLU A 522 -14.92 -14.39 -18.69
C GLU A 522 -15.31 -15.39 -19.77
N HIS A 523 -15.18 -14.99 -21.04
CA HIS A 523 -15.41 -15.87 -22.18
C HIS A 523 -14.18 -16.75 -22.44
N THR A 524 -14.36 -17.95 -22.95
CA THR A 524 -13.27 -18.87 -23.34
C THR A 524 -12.54 -18.46 -24.63
N ARG A 525 -13.08 -17.50 -25.40
CA ARG A 525 -12.48 -16.97 -26.63
C ARG A 525 -12.09 -15.51 -26.49
N GLU A 526 -11.30 -15.00 -27.41
CA GLU A 526 -10.77 -13.62 -27.40
C GLU A 526 -11.84 -12.53 -27.52
N ARG A 527 -12.96 -12.82 -28.22
CA ARG A 527 -14.04 -11.87 -28.44
C ARG A 527 -15.03 -11.88 -27.28
N ASP A 528 -15.63 -10.73 -27.04
CA ASP A 528 -16.74 -10.62 -26.10
C ASP A 528 -17.98 -11.36 -26.63
N LEU A 529 -18.72 -11.95 -25.70
CA LEU A 529 -19.98 -12.64 -26.00
C LEU A 529 -21.13 -11.99 -25.23
N ASN A 530 -22.12 -11.50 -25.95
CA ASN A 530 -23.35 -10.99 -25.34
C ASN A 530 -24.27 -12.15 -24.99
N ILE A 531 -24.66 -12.27 -23.72
CA ILE A 531 -25.46 -13.39 -23.21
C ILE A 531 -26.72 -12.92 -22.49
N ASN A 532 -27.77 -13.72 -22.54
CA ASN A 532 -28.97 -13.49 -21.75
C ASN A 532 -29.12 -14.55 -20.67
N ILE A 533 -28.78 -14.20 -19.44
CA ILE A 533 -28.88 -15.07 -18.26
C ILE A 533 -30.13 -14.83 -17.42
N CYS A 534 -31.03 -13.92 -17.84
CA CYS A 534 -32.29 -13.65 -17.14
C CYS A 534 -33.46 -14.54 -17.67
N LYS A 535 -33.23 -15.39 -18.67
CA LYS A 535 -34.27 -16.25 -19.26
C LYS A 535 -34.72 -17.33 -18.28
N THR A 536 -36.01 -17.37 -17.98
CA THR A 536 -36.63 -18.44 -17.21
C THR A 536 -36.85 -19.70 -18.04
N LYS A 537 -36.90 -20.86 -17.40
CA LYS A 537 -37.29 -22.11 -18.02
C LYS A 537 -38.77 -21.99 -18.47
N LYS A 538 -39.06 -22.17 -19.77
CA LYS A 538 -40.45 -22.23 -20.23
C LYS A 538 -41.14 -23.44 -19.60
N LEU A 539 -42.23 -23.21 -18.88
CA LEU A 539 -43.08 -24.28 -18.37
C LEU A 539 -43.74 -24.99 -19.54
N THR A 540 -43.36 -26.23 -19.80
CA THR A 540 -44.08 -27.11 -20.75
C THR A 540 -44.96 -28.04 -19.95
N ASN A 541 -46.24 -28.15 -20.32
CA ASN A 541 -47.33 -28.89 -19.62
C ASN A 541 -47.14 -30.41 -19.52
N VAL A 542 -45.98 -30.98 -19.77
CA VAL A 542 -45.80 -32.44 -19.98
C VAL A 542 -44.78 -33.06 -19.00
N ARG A 543 -44.36 -32.42 -17.92
CA ARG A 543 -43.50 -33.10 -16.96
C ARG A 543 -44.08 -33.02 -15.54
N ALA A 544 -44.14 -34.19 -14.90
CA ALA A 544 -44.55 -34.35 -13.51
C ALA A 544 -43.71 -33.42 -12.60
N ALA A 545 -44.39 -32.75 -11.68
CA ALA A 545 -43.85 -31.80 -10.72
C ALA A 545 -42.94 -32.46 -9.67
N GLY A 546 -42.02 -33.35 -10.06
CA GLY A 546 -41.25 -34.14 -9.09
C GLY A 546 -39.77 -34.37 -9.38
N SER A 547 -39.25 -33.96 -10.54
CA SER A 547 -37.85 -34.20 -10.88
C SER A 547 -37.17 -32.99 -11.54
N ASP A 548 -37.18 -31.84 -10.88
CA ASP A 548 -36.21 -30.80 -11.21
C ASP A 548 -34.87 -31.18 -10.53
N ASP A 549 -33.96 -31.77 -11.30
CA ASP A 549 -32.58 -31.93 -10.87
C ASP A 549 -32.07 -30.57 -10.40
N LYS A 550 -31.61 -30.49 -9.17
CA LYS A 550 -30.97 -29.27 -8.63
C LYS A 550 -29.80 -28.93 -9.53
N VAL A 551 -29.90 -27.83 -10.25
CA VAL A 551 -28.79 -27.31 -11.06
C VAL A 551 -27.66 -26.92 -10.09
N VAL A 552 -26.57 -27.68 -10.10
CA VAL A 552 -25.36 -27.37 -9.34
C VAL A 552 -24.43 -26.60 -10.26
N LEU A 553 -24.25 -25.31 -9.98
CA LEU A 553 -23.28 -24.47 -10.69
C LEU A 553 -21.93 -24.54 -9.98
N PRO A 554 -20.81 -24.46 -10.71
CA PRO A 554 -19.53 -24.22 -10.09
C PRO A 554 -19.55 -22.86 -9.36
N PRO A 555 -18.78 -22.70 -8.27
CA PRO A 555 -18.73 -21.43 -7.56
C PRO A 555 -18.20 -20.34 -8.52
N PRO A 556 -18.75 -19.11 -8.45
CA PRO A 556 -18.28 -18.00 -9.26
C PRO A 556 -16.87 -17.56 -8.83
N VAL A 557 -16.13 -17.00 -9.78
CA VAL A 557 -14.84 -16.38 -9.52
C VAL A 557 -15.09 -15.01 -8.88
N LYS A 558 -14.95 -14.89 -7.58
CA LYS A 558 -15.04 -13.60 -6.87
C LYS A 558 -13.70 -12.90 -6.96
N MET A 559 -13.71 -11.64 -7.38
CA MET A 559 -12.53 -10.80 -7.52
C MET A 559 -12.55 -9.67 -6.48
N SER A 560 -11.39 -9.38 -5.92
CA SER A 560 -11.16 -8.15 -5.14
C SER A 560 -11.20 -6.92 -6.05
N LEU A 561 -11.24 -5.73 -5.44
CA LEU A 561 -11.20 -4.47 -6.21
C LEU A 561 -9.93 -4.39 -7.07
N GLU A 562 -8.77 -4.75 -6.50
CA GLU A 562 -7.49 -4.75 -7.20
C GLU A 562 -7.50 -5.69 -8.41
N GLU A 563 -7.99 -6.91 -8.22
CA GLU A 563 -8.11 -7.89 -9.30
C GLU A 563 -9.05 -7.41 -10.41
N MET A 564 -10.16 -6.75 -10.06
CA MET A 564 -11.06 -6.15 -11.06
C MET A 564 -10.38 -5.02 -11.84
N LEU A 565 -9.62 -4.13 -11.16
CA LEU A 565 -8.90 -3.03 -11.78
C LEU A 565 -7.81 -3.51 -12.74
N GLU A 566 -7.14 -4.61 -12.40
CA GLU A 566 -6.13 -5.24 -13.26
C GLU A 566 -6.76 -6.05 -14.42
N TYR A 567 -7.98 -6.53 -14.23
CA TYR A 567 -8.69 -7.37 -15.18
C TYR A 567 -9.38 -6.59 -16.31
N ILE A 568 -9.98 -5.42 -16.01
CA ILE A 568 -10.74 -4.62 -16.99
C ILE A 568 -9.88 -4.16 -18.17
N ARG A 569 -10.53 -4.04 -19.34
CA ARG A 569 -9.94 -3.45 -20.57
C ARG A 569 -10.24 -1.95 -20.66
N GLU A 570 -9.67 -1.29 -21.68
CA GLU A 570 -9.89 0.13 -21.93
C GLU A 570 -11.35 0.52 -22.21
N ASP A 571 -12.16 -0.42 -22.70
CA ASP A 571 -13.58 -0.26 -22.97
C ASP A 571 -14.49 -0.68 -21.79
N GLU A 572 -13.88 -0.97 -20.63
CA GLU A 572 -14.56 -1.42 -19.42
C GLU A 572 -14.30 -0.47 -18.23
N LEU A 573 -15.23 -0.46 -17.30
CA LEU A 573 -15.15 0.29 -16.04
C LEU A 573 -15.48 -0.65 -14.87
N VAL A 574 -14.96 -0.32 -13.68
CA VAL A 574 -15.45 -0.90 -12.43
C VAL A 574 -16.43 0.09 -11.79
N GLU A 575 -17.64 -0.34 -11.59
CA GLU A 575 -18.65 0.34 -10.78
C GLU A 575 -18.41 0.00 -9.31
N VAL A 576 -18.21 1.04 -8.50
CA VAL A 576 -17.93 0.93 -7.08
C VAL A 576 -19.08 1.56 -6.30
N THR A 577 -19.77 0.75 -5.49
CA THR A 577 -20.82 1.18 -4.59
C THR A 577 -20.53 0.68 -3.17
N PRO A 578 -21.16 1.19 -2.12
CA PRO A 578 -20.96 0.71 -0.75
C PRO A 578 -21.12 -0.80 -0.58
N HIS A 579 -22.04 -1.42 -1.33
CA HIS A 579 -22.37 -2.83 -1.17
C HIS A 579 -21.89 -3.73 -2.30
N HIS A 580 -21.63 -3.17 -3.51
CA HIS A 580 -21.31 -3.96 -4.68
C HIS A 580 -20.12 -3.42 -5.46
N LEU A 581 -19.34 -4.34 -6.02
CA LEU A 581 -18.33 -4.09 -7.05
C LEU A 581 -18.78 -4.81 -8.31
N ARG A 582 -18.91 -4.09 -9.43
CA ARG A 582 -19.34 -4.64 -10.72
C ARG A 582 -18.44 -4.16 -11.84
N MET A 583 -18.11 -5.04 -12.75
CA MET A 583 -17.44 -4.65 -13.99
C MET A 583 -18.50 -4.42 -15.07
N ARG A 584 -18.28 -3.44 -15.93
CA ARG A 584 -19.23 -3.10 -16.99
C ARG A 584 -18.54 -2.55 -18.23
N LYS A 585 -19.21 -2.63 -19.36
CA LYS A 585 -18.79 -1.90 -20.56
C LYS A 585 -19.07 -0.39 -20.42
N ILE A 586 -18.22 0.44 -21.03
CA ILE A 586 -18.44 1.91 -21.11
C ILE A 586 -19.77 2.16 -21.87
N LEU A 587 -19.93 1.51 -23.02
CA LEU A 587 -21.16 1.54 -23.80
C LEU A 587 -22.03 0.35 -23.39
N LEU A 588 -23.14 0.62 -22.71
CA LEU A 588 -24.04 -0.43 -22.21
C LEU A 588 -24.86 -1.09 -23.33
N ASP A 589 -25.32 -0.30 -24.30
CA ASP A 589 -26.13 -0.81 -25.39
C ASP A 589 -25.31 -1.64 -26.40
N PRO A 590 -25.69 -2.87 -26.72
CA PRO A 590 -24.99 -3.70 -27.70
C PRO A 590 -24.90 -3.07 -29.10
N MET A 591 -25.92 -2.31 -29.53
CA MET A 591 -25.92 -1.62 -30.81
C MET A 591 -24.85 -0.50 -30.86
N ASP A 592 -24.68 0.23 -29.76
CA ASP A 592 -23.66 1.28 -29.68
C ASP A 592 -22.26 0.68 -29.67
N ARG A 593 -22.05 -0.47 -29.01
CA ARG A 593 -20.79 -1.22 -29.09
C ARG A 593 -20.48 -1.70 -30.51
N LYS A 594 -21.51 -2.21 -31.25
CA LYS A 594 -21.33 -2.61 -32.66
C LYS A 594 -20.96 -1.42 -33.55
N ARG A 595 -21.54 -0.26 -33.34
CA ARG A 595 -21.22 0.96 -34.10
C ARG A 595 -19.80 1.50 -33.80
N SER A 596 -19.33 1.35 -32.61
CA SER A 596 -17.99 1.78 -32.21
C SER A 596 -16.87 0.82 -32.63
N GLY A 597 -17.17 -0.31 -33.26
CA GLY A 597 -16.20 -1.33 -33.68
C GLY A 597 -15.85 -2.38 -32.61
N ASN A 598 -16.40 -2.26 -31.41
CA ASN A 598 -16.27 -3.24 -30.31
C ASN A 598 -17.44 -4.24 -30.35
N SER A 599 -17.55 -5.08 -31.38
CA SER A 599 -18.65 -6.03 -31.50
C SER A 599 -18.32 -7.37 -30.84
N GLY A 600 -19.14 -7.77 -29.85
CA GLY A 600 -19.26 -9.15 -29.41
C GLY A 600 -20.25 -9.93 -30.27
N ASP A 601 -20.16 -11.25 -30.29
CA ASP A 601 -21.17 -12.13 -30.90
C ASP A 601 -22.40 -12.19 -29.96
N ASP A 602 -23.62 -12.31 -30.53
CA ASP A 602 -24.88 -12.41 -29.77
C ASP A 602 -25.30 -13.89 -29.67
N GLU A 603 -25.60 -14.42 -28.47
CA GLU A 603 -26.23 -15.72 -28.18
C GLU A 603 -27.46 -15.61 -27.26
#